data_d09835f74974413c4855194c73914998
#
_entry.id   d09835f74974413c4855194c73914998
#
_cell.length_a   1.000
_cell.length_b   1.000
_cell.length_c   1.000
_cell.angle_alpha   90.00
_cell.angle_beta   90.00
_cell.angle_gamma   90.00
#
_symmetry.space_group_name_H-M   'P 1'
#
loop_
_entity.id
_entity.type
_entity.pdbx_description
1 polymer ?
#
loop_
_entity_poly.entity_id
_entity_poly.type
_entity_poly.pdbx_seq_one_letter_code
_entity_poly.pdbx_strand_id
1 'polypeptide(L)'
;AEADPKNEKTYRANAEKYKEKIRAAVSEADAKLAKIDAPRILVTGHDAFNYFGKHFDLEVHATDFISTEAKRSAKEIDDLATLIASKKIPTIFLDNQANPQAIKSLQEAVHAKGWDVKISDAELYADSLGAEPGVDTYLGAFTHNVDAVAEALAK
;
A
#
# COMPACT_ATOMS: atom_id res chain seq x y z
N ALA A 1 22.44 -6.78 -20.73
CA ALA A 1 23.11 -7.70 -21.68
C ALA A 1 23.79 -6.92 -22.82
N GLU A 2 23.11 -6.00 -23.49
CA GLU A 2 23.66 -5.23 -24.61
C GLU A 2 24.92 -4.43 -24.25
N ALA A 3 24.94 -3.80 -23.06
CA ALA A 3 26.08 -3.01 -22.58
C ALA A 3 27.28 -3.88 -22.14
N ASP A 4 27.07 -5.17 -21.87
CA ASP A 4 28.11 -6.12 -21.47
C ASP A 4 27.76 -7.53 -22.01
N PRO A 5 28.03 -7.78 -23.31
CA PRO A 5 27.68 -9.05 -23.96
C PRO A 5 28.41 -10.26 -23.38
N LYS A 6 29.58 -10.07 -22.78
CA LYS A 6 30.38 -11.18 -22.22
C LYS A 6 29.66 -11.85 -21.04
N ASN A 7 28.86 -11.07 -20.28
CA ASN A 7 28.11 -11.54 -19.12
C ASN A 7 26.62 -11.73 -19.39
N GLU A 8 26.17 -11.64 -20.63
CA GLU A 8 24.74 -11.72 -21.01
C GLU A 8 24.06 -12.96 -20.43
N LYS A 9 24.67 -14.13 -20.52
CA LYS A 9 24.12 -15.39 -19.99
C LYS A 9 23.84 -15.30 -18.47
N THR A 10 24.76 -14.70 -17.74
CA THR A 10 24.63 -14.50 -16.29
C THR A 10 23.49 -13.53 -15.97
N TYR A 11 23.39 -12.40 -16.69
CA TYR A 11 22.33 -11.43 -16.48
C TYR A 11 20.95 -12.02 -16.75
N ARG A 12 20.81 -12.78 -17.87
CA ARG A 12 19.55 -13.45 -18.19
C ARG A 12 19.16 -14.50 -17.16
N ALA A 13 20.12 -15.32 -16.73
CA ALA A 13 19.88 -16.33 -15.69
C ALA A 13 19.44 -15.68 -14.35
N ASN A 14 20.11 -14.61 -13.94
CA ASN A 14 19.75 -13.88 -12.73
C ASN A 14 18.36 -13.24 -12.84
N ALA A 15 18.03 -12.67 -14.00
CA ALA A 15 16.71 -12.10 -14.24
C ALA A 15 15.60 -13.16 -14.14
N GLU A 16 15.78 -14.32 -14.78
CA GLU A 16 14.77 -15.41 -14.68
C GLU A 16 14.62 -15.91 -13.24
N LYS A 17 15.72 -16.13 -12.53
CA LYS A 17 15.69 -16.54 -11.12
C LYS A 17 14.97 -15.51 -10.24
N TYR A 18 15.14 -14.22 -10.51
CA TYR A 18 14.47 -13.18 -9.74
C TYR A 18 12.97 -13.08 -10.08
N LYS A 19 12.59 -13.24 -11.35
CA LYS A 19 11.20 -13.34 -11.78
C LYS A 19 10.45 -14.50 -11.09
N GLU A 20 11.11 -15.66 -10.93
CA GLU A 20 10.55 -16.78 -10.20
C GLU A 20 10.26 -16.42 -8.73
N LYS A 21 11.19 -15.72 -8.08
CA LYS A 21 10.97 -15.22 -6.71
C LYS A 21 9.79 -14.24 -6.63
N ILE A 22 9.69 -13.33 -7.61
CA ILE A 22 8.55 -12.38 -7.67
C ILE A 22 7.23 -13.15 -7.84
N ARG A 23 7.17 -14.12 -8.76
CA ARG A 23 5.94 -14.92 -8.97
C ARG A 23 5.53 -15.69 -7.72
N ALA A 24 6.49 -16.27 -7.00
CA ALA A 24 6.22 -16.94 -5.74
C ALA A 24 5.67 -15.97 -4.69
N ALA A 25 6.29 -14.80 -4.52
CA ALA A 25 5.82 -13.78 -3.58
C ALA A 25 4.41 -13.26 -3.94
N VAL A 26 4.12 -13.07 -5.22
CA VAL A 26 2.77 -12.67 -5.69
C VAL A 26 1.75 -13.76 -5.39
N SER A 27 2.07 -15.03 -5.64
CA SER A 27 1.16 -16.14 -5.34
C SER A 27 0.85 -16.27 -3.85
N GLU A 28 1.84 -16.03 -2.98
CA GLU A 28 1.62 -15.97 -1.53
C GLU A 28 0.76 -14.77 -1.14
N ALA A 29 0.97 -13.62 -1.77
CA ALA A 29 0.18 -12.42 -1.57
C ALA A 29 -1.28 -12.63 -1.97
N ASP A 30 -1.54 -13.26 -3.14
CA ASP A 30 -2.89 -13.62 -3.58
C ASP A 30 -3.63 -14.45 -2.51
N ALA A 31 -2.95 -15.45 -1.95
CA ALA A 31 -3.53 -16.32 -0.92
C ALA A 31 -3.81 -15.58 0.41
N LYS A 32 -2.97 -14.60 0.78
CA LYS A 32 -3.15 -13.78 1.99
C LYS A 32 -4.29 -12.76 1.80
N LEU A 33 -4.24 -12.00 0.71
CA LEU A 33 -5.17 -10.92 0.46
C LEU A 33 -6.58 -11.40 0.04
N ALA A 34 -6.68 -12.63 -0.49
CA ALA A 34 -7.98 -13.25 -0.74
C ALA A 34 -8.83 -13.44 0.53
N LYS A 35 -8.23 -13.39 1.72
CA LYS A 35 -8.93 -13.53 3.00
C LYS A 35 -9.58 -12.23 3.48
N ILE A 36 -9.33 -11.13 2.81
CA ILE A 36 -9.96 -9.84 3.13
C ILE A 36 -11.42 -9.88 2.65
N ASP A 37 -12.34 -9.73 3.59
CA ASP A 37 -13.77 -9.60 3.31
C ASP A 37 -14.11 -8.21 2.73
N ALA A 38 -15.31 -8.08 2.19
CA ALA A 38 -15.82 -6.76 1.78
C ALA A 38 -16.12 -5.87 3.03
N PRO A 39 -15.87 -4.57 2.94
CA PRO A 39 -15.39 -3.84 1.78
C PRO A 39 -13.87 -3.99 1.57
N ARG A 40 -13.46 -4.27 0.33
CA ARG A 40 -12.06 -4.41 -0.07
C ARG A 40 -11.48 -3.05 -0.43
N ILE A 41 -11.28 -2.21 0.57
CA ILE A 41 -10.85 -0.82 0.39
C ILE A 41 -9.54 -0.60 1.16
N LEU A 42 -8.54 -0.10 0.44
CA LEU A 42 -7.23 0.29 0.97
C LEU A 42 -7.12 1.82 0.96
N VAL A 43 -6.95 2.42 2.13
CA VAL A 43 -6.75 3.87 2.28
C VAL A 43 -5.30 4.14 2.68
N THR A 44 -4.58 4.89 1.85
CA THR A 44 -3.14 5.18 2.00
C THR A 44 -2.86 6.68 2.11
N GLY A 45 -1.62 7.02 2.42
CA GLY A 45 -1.18 8.40 2.52
C GLY A 45 -1.08 9.09 1.17
N HIS A 46 -0.35 8.52 0.20
CA HIS A 46 -0.25 9.07 -1.16
C HIS A 46 -0.64 8.05 -2.24
N ASP A 47 -0.83 8.53 -3.46
CA ASP A 47 -1.39 7.76 -4.57
C ASP A 47 -0.32 6.92 -5.29
N ALA A 48 0.14 5.84 -4.64
CA ALA A 48 1.17 4.95 -5.16
C ALA A 48 0.71 3.48 -5.32
N PHE A 49 -0.46 3.11 -4.80
CA PHE A 49 -0.88 1.70 -4.68
C PHE A 49 -1.93 1.26 -5.71
N ASN A 50 -2.20 2.03 -6.77
CA ASN A 50 -3.24 1.71 -7.75
C ASN A 50 -3.00 0.38 -8.49
N TYR A 51 -1.75 0.07 -8.87
CA TYR A 51 -1.43 -1.21 -9.49
C TYR A 51 -1.53 -2.38 -8.51
N PHE A 52 -1.16 -2.16 -7.26
CA PHE A 52 -1.35 -3.13 -6.17
C PHE A 52 -2.84 -3.41 -5.98
N GLY A 53 -3.65 -2.37 -5.84
CA GLY A 53 -5.09 -2.51 -5.72
C GLY A 53 -5.73 -3.22 -6.90
N LYS A 54 -5.35 -2.84 -8.13
CA LYS A 54 -5.84 -3.48 -9.35
C LYS A 54 -5.51 -4.97 -9.42
N HIS A 55 -4.31 -5.36 -8.97
CA HIS A 55 -3.89 -6.76 -9.00
C HIS A 55 -4.62 -7.60 -7.96
N PHE A 56 -4.77 -7.07 -6.75
CA PHE A 56 -5.34 -7.79 -5.62
C PHE A 56 -6.84 -7.50 -5.37
N ASP A 57 -7.51 -6.87 -6.31
CA ASP A 57 -8.93 -6.51 -6.21
C ASP A 57 -9.26 -5.68 -4.95
N LEU A 58 -8.48 -4.61 -4.75
CA LEU A 58 -8.69 -3.61 -3.71
C LEU A 58 -9.00 -2.25 -4.36
N GLU A 59 -10.05 -1.59 -3.90
CA GLU A 59 -10.31 -0.19 -4.23
C GLU A 59 -9.35 0.70 -3.42
N VAL A 60 -8.53 1.51 -4.10
CA VAL A 60 -7.50 2.33 -3.44
C VAL A 60 -7.94 3.78 -3.36
N HIS A 61 -7.82 4.36 -2.17
CA HIS A 61 -7.99 5.79 -1.92
C HIS A 61 -6.76 6.34 -1.21
N ALA A 62 -6.31 7.53 -1.62
CA ALA A 62 -5.17 8.21 -1.00
C ALA A 62 -5.58 9.55 -0.41
N THR A 63 -4.88 10.03 0.62
CA THR A 63 -5.12 11.35 1.21
C THR A 63 -4.44 12.48 0.45
N ASP A 64 -3.32 12.19 -0.20
CA ASP A 64 -2.55 13.15 -1.00
C ASP A 64 -2.38 12.65 -2.44
N PHE A 65 -2.26 13.59 -3.40
CA PHE A 65 -1.86 13.30 -4.77
C PHE A 65 -0.33 13.12 -4.87
N ILE A 66 0.13 12.50 -5.98
CA ILE A 66 1.55 12.26 -6.30
C ILE A 66 2.41 13.54 -6.26
N SER A 67 1.82 14.72 -6.44
CA SER A 67 2.54 15.99 -6.33
C SER A 67 2.28 16.64 -4.98
N THR A 68 3.35 16.97 -4.28
CA THR A 68 3.34 17.70 -2.99
C THR A 68 2.66 19.08 -3.04
N GLU A 69 2.32 19.56 -4.23
CA GLU A 69 1.65 20.85 -4.45
C GLU A 69 0.12 20.74 -4.53
N ALA A 70 -0.43 19.55 -4.78
CA ALA A 70 -1.88 19.34 -4.90
C ALA A 70 -2.44 18.66 -3.65
N LYS A 71 -2.69 19.43 -2.60
CA LYS A 71 -3.44 18.96 -1.43
C LYS A 71 -4.89 18.71 -1.81
N ARG A 72 -5.49 17.65 -1.29
CA ARG A 72 -6.94 17.43 -1.39
C ARG A 72 -7.68 18.60 -0.74
N SER A 73 -8.79 18.98 -1.35
CA SER A 73 -9.68 19.99 -0.76
C SER A 73 -10.33 19.44 0.52
N ALA A 74 -10.77 20.34 1.40
CA ALA A 74 -11.52 19.95 2.60
C ALA A 74 -12.75 19.09 2.26
N LYS A 75 -13.39 19.34 1.11
CA LYS A 75 -14.51 18.54 0.64
C LYS A 75 -14.09 17.10 0.30
N GLU A 76 -12.99 16.89 -0.40
CA GLU A 76 -12.51 15.56 -0.76
C GLU A 76 -12.10 14.73 0.47
N ILE A 77 -11.53 15.38 1.49
CA ILE A 77 -11.24 14.73 2.78
C ILE A 77 -12.55 14.36 3.50
N ASP A 78 -13.57 15.23 3.48
CA ASP A 78 -14.87 14.94 4.09
C ASP A 78 -15.62 13.82 3.35
N ASP A 79 -15.56 13.78 2.03
CA ASP A 79 -16.12 12.73 1.20
C ASP A 79 -15.43 11.37 1.50
N LEU A 80 -14.09 11.36 1.62
CA LEU A 80 -13.32 10.16 1.98
C LEU A 80 -13.63 9.70 3.41
N ALA A 81 -13.73 10.63 4.36
CA ALA A 81 -14.13 10.32 5.73
C ALA A 81 -15.54 9.71 5.79
N THR A 82 -16.48 10.21 4.96
CA THR A 82 -17.83 9.66 4.83
C THR A 82 -17.79 8.23 4.27
N LEU A 83 -16.98 7.98 3.25
CA LEU A 83 -16.78 6.64 2.70
C LEU A 83 -16.28 5.66 3.80
N ILE A 84 -15.20 6.05 4.50
CA ILE A 84 -14.59 5.22 5.56
C ILE A 84 -15.61 4.88 6.65
N ALA A 85 -16.32 5.88 7.16
CA ALA A 85 -17.31 5.69 8.22
C ALA A 85 -18.49 4.83 7.76
N SER A 86 -19.06 5.10 6.56
CA SER A 86 -20.21 4.37 6.01
C SER A 86 -19.88 2.90 5.70
N LYS A 87 -18.67 2.63 5.20
CA LYS A 87 -18.19 1.28 4.88
C LYS A 87 -17.55 0.58 6.08
N LYS A 88 -17.42 1.27 7.22
CA LYS A 88 -16.80 0.75 8.45
C LYS A 88 -15.39 0.20 8.23
N ILE A 89 -14.58 0.96 7.47
CA ILE A 89 -13.19 0.59 7.21
C ILE A 89 -12.40 0.63 8.53
N PRO A 90 -11.75 -0.48 8.93
CA PRO A 90 -11.17 -0.56 10.26
C PRO A 90 -9.85 0.22 10.37
N THR A 91 -9.09 0.29 9.28
CA THR A 91 -7.70 0.78 9.32
C THR A 91 -7.37 1.59 8.07
N ILE A 92 -6.62 2.68 8.28
CA ILE A 92 -5.99 3.50 7.24
C ILE A 92 -4.48 3.46 7.44
N PHE A 93 -3.70 3.65 6.37
CA PHE A 93 -2.26 3.44 6.38
C PHE A 93 -1.48 4.71 6.12
N LEU A 94 -0.41 4.89 6.88
CA LEU A 94 0.71 5.73 6.48
C LEU A 94 1.58 4.97 5.47
N ASP A 95 2.25 5.70 4.62
CA ASP A 95 3.34 5.19 3.81
C ASP A 95 4.56 6.11 3.96
N ASN A 96 5.74 5.61 3.59
CA ASN A 96 7.01 6.28 3.82
C ASN A 96 7.22 7.57 3.02
N GLN A 97 6.25 8.02 2.25
CA GLN A 97 6.23 9.31 1.53
C GLN A 97 5.10 10.21 1.99
N ALA A 98 4.15 9.70 2.75
CA ALA A 98 2.95 10.42 3.16
C ALA A 98 3.24 11.52 4.19
N ASN A 99 2.38 12.53 4.18
CA ASN A 99 2.33 13.51 5.26
C ASN A 99 1.52 12.94 6.45
N PRO A 100 2.14 12.64 7.61
CA PRO A 100 1.43 12.09 8.75
C PRO A 100 0.27 12.95 9.26
N GLN A 101 0.34 14.27 9.04
CA GLN A 101 -0.73 15.17 9.44
C GLN A 101 -2.00 14.97 8.60
N ALA A 102 -1.87 14.67 7.31
CA ALA A 102 -3.01 14.41 6.44
C ALA A 102 -3.81 13.18 6.91
N ILE A 103 -3.12 12.10 7.23
CA ILE A 103 -3.73 10.87 7.77
C ILE A 103 -4.42 11.12 9.12
N LYS A 104 -3.78 11.89 10.03
CA LYS A 104 -4.39 12.27 11.32
C LYS A 104 -5.65 13.10 11.12
N SER A 105 -5.61 14.09 10.23
CA SER A 105 -6.79 14.91 9.93
C SER A 105 -7.93 14.10 9.32
N LEU A 106 -7.62 13.10 8.48
CA LEU A 106 -8.61 12.17 7.98
C LEU A 106 -9.20 11.31 9.10
N GLN A 107 -8.37 10.78 10.01
CA GLN A 107 -8.84 10.01 11.17
C GLN A 107 -9.80 10.85 12.03
N GLU A 108 -9.44 12.08 12.35
CA GLU A 108 -10.29 13.01 13.12
C GLU A 108 -11.64 13.28 12.40
N ALA A 109 -11.62 13.46 11.09
CA ALA A 109 -12.83 13.64 10.29
C ALA A 109 -13.74 12.38 10.31
N VAL A 110 -13.14 11.18 10.28
CA VAL A 110 -13.89 9.92 10.41
C VAL A 110 -14.49 9.76 11.81
N HIS A 111 -13.74 10.08 12.86
CA HIS A 111 -14.23 10.07 14.25
C HIS A 111 -15.42 11.03 14.45
N ALA A 112 -15.37 12.20 13.83
CA ALA A 112 -16.48 13.17 13.84
C ALA A 112 -17.76 12.62 13.17
N LYS A 113 -17.63 11.62 12.29
CA LYS A 113 -18.75 10.89 11.66
C LYS A 113 -19.20 9.64 12.46
N GLY A 114 -18.62 9.41 13.62
CA GLY A 114 -19.04 8.34 14.56
C GLY A 114 -18.39 6.98 14.29
N TRP A 115 -17.29 6.92 13.55
CA TRP A 115 -16.55 5.68 13.32
C TRP A 115 -15.12 5.78 13.85
N ASP A 116 -14.68 4.78 14.61
CA ASP A 116 -13.35 4.71 15.20
C ASP A 116 -12.39 3.96 14.26
N VAL A 117 -11.86 4.67 13.27
CA VAL A 117 -10.85 4.14 12.36
C VAL A 117 -9.47 4.22 13.00
N LYS A 118 -8.67 3.17 12.85
CA LYS A 118 -7.28 3.14 13.33
C LYS A 118 -6.31 3.57 12.25
N ILE A 119 -5.20 4.21 12.64
CA ILE A 119 -4.02 4.31 11.79
C ILE A 119 -3.20 3.05 12.04
N SER A 120 -2.77 2.37 10.97
CA SER A 120 -1.93 1.17 11.07
C SER A 120 -0.61 1.50 11.77
N ASP A 121 -0.17 0.61 12.67
CA ASP A 121 1.17 0.68 13.26
C ASP A 121 2.27 0.30 12.24
N ALA A 122 1.91 -0.46 11.21
CA ALA A 122 2.80 -0.81 10.11
C ALA A 122 2.70 0.23 9.00
N GLU A 123 3.82 0.93 8.75
CA GLU A 123 3.97 1.84 7.62
C GLU A 123 4.11 1.05 6.31
N LEU A 124 3.49 1.51 5.23
CA LEU A 124 3.68 0.91 3.91
C LEU A 124 4.88 1.55 3.20
N TYR A 125 5.59 0.74 2.42
CA TYR A 125 6.72 1.20 1.60
C TYR A 125 6.27 1.39 0.16
N ALA A 126 6.35 2.63 -0.35
CA ALA A 126 5.98 3.00 -1.70
C ALA A 126 7.23 3.29 -2.55
N ASP A 127 7.52 4.52 -2.87
CA ASP A 127 8.54 4.92 -3.86
C ASP A 127 10.00 4.64 -3.44
N SER A 128 10.23 4.22 -2.21
CA SER A 128 11.56 3.84 -1.69
C SER A 128 11.47 2.61 -0.79
N LEU A 129 12.61 1.96 -0.62
CA LEU A 129 12.79 0.86 0.33
C LEU A 129 12.98 1.40 1.75
N GLY A 130 12.76 0.54 2.74
CA GLY A 130 13.13 0.84 4.11
C GLY A 130 14.63 0.65 4.37
N ALA A 131 15.12 1.19 5.49
CA ALA A 131 16.50 1.03 5.91
C ALA A 131 16.74 -0.24 6.74
N GLU A 132 15.67 -0.77 7.35
CA GLU A 132 15.75 -1.90 8.25
C GLU A 132 15.80 -3.25 7.49
N PRO A 133 16.47 -4.27 8.04
CA PRO A 133 16.45 -5.61 7.46
C PRO A 133 15.01 -6.12 7.26
N GLY A 134 14.77 -6.69 6.10
CA GLY A 134 13.45 -7.22 5.74
C GLY A 134 12.60 -6.28 4.87
N VAL A 135 12.91 -4.98 4.87
CA VAL A 135 12.27 -3.98 3.99
C VAL A 135 13.28 -3.23 3.12
N ASP A 136 14.54 -3.60 3.20
CA ASP A 136 15.70 -3.07 2.46
C ASP A 136 15.85 -3.66 1.04
N THR A 137 14.93 -4.54 0.65
CA THR A 137 14.85 -5.13 -0.69
C THR A 137 13.44 -4.98 -1.26
N TYR A 138 13.31 -5.00 -2.59
CA TYR A 138 12.00 -4.93 -3.24
C TYR A 138 11.03 -6.04 -2.77
N LEU A 139 11.50 -7.28 -2.72
CA LEU A 139 10.67 -8.39 -2.26
C LEU A 139 10.32 -8.27 -0.78
N GLY A 140 11.26 -7.79 0.03
CA GLY A 140 11.02 -7.57 1.45
C GLY A 140 9.95 -6.48 1.68
N ALA A 141 10.09 -5.32 1.05
CA ALA A 141 9.11 -4.24 1.13
C ALA A 141 7.74 -4.67 0.57
N PHE A 142 7.72 -5.41 -0.55
CA PHE A 142 6.47 -5.96 -1.11
C PHE A 142 5.78 -6.92 -0.13
N THR A 143 6.52 -7.87 0.44
CA THR A 143 5.96 -8.85 1.40
C THR A 143 5.47 -8.15 2.67
N HIS A 144 6.23 -7.20 3.18
CA HIS A 144 5.82 -6.38 4.32
C HIS A 144 4.50 -5.64 4.06
N ASN A 145 4.36 -4.99 2.90
CA ASN A 145 3.12 -4.30 2.54
C ASN A 145 1.93 -5.26 2.47
N VAL A 146 2.13 -6.43 1.86
CA VAL A 146 1.10 -7.48 1.78
C VAL A 146 0.67 -7.93 3.18
N ASP A 147 1.64 -8.20 4.06
CA ASP A 147 1.37 -8.66 5.42
C ASP A 147 0.66 -7.59 6.24
N ALA A 148 1.11 -6.34 6.18
CA ALA A 148 0.48 -5.22 6.85
C ALA A 148 -0.98 -5.01 6.41
N VAL A 149 -1.24 -5.05 5.10
CA VAL A 149 -2.61 -4.89 4.56
C VAL A 149 -3.49 -6.09 4.92
N ALA A 150 -2.97 -7.31 4.78
CA ALA A 150 -3.73 -8.53 5.11
C ALA A 150 -4.09 -8.57 6.61
N GLU A 151 -3.14 -8.28 7.50
CA GLU A 151 -3.36 -8.31 8.95
C GLU A 151 -4.35 -7.24 9.40
N ALA A 152 -4.26 -6.04 8.85
CA ALA A 152 -5.10 -4.92 9.26
C ALA A 152 -6.53 -4.96 8.69
N LEU A 153 -6.75 -5.59 7.51
CA LEU A 153 -8.04 -5.63 6.83
C LEU A 153 -8.72 -7.00 6.88
N ALA A 154 -8.02 -8.10 7.19
CA ALA A 154 -8.66 -9.39 7.44
C ALA A 154 -9.39 -9.36 8.78
N LYS A 155 -10.63 -9.83 8.79
CA LYS A 155 -11.49 -9.96 9.99
C LYS A 155 -11.35 -11.33 10.61
#